data_716f1cdb9b503c0e8dde8599f3f577d4
#
_entry.id   716f1cdb9b503c0e8dde8599f3f577d4
#
_cell.length_a   1.000
_cell.length_b   1.000
_cell.length_c   1.000
_cell.angle_alpha   90.00
_cell.angle_beta   90.00
_cell.angle_gamma   90.00
#
_symmetry.space_group_name_H-M   'P 1'
#
loop_
_entity.id
_entity.type
_entity.pdbx_description
1 polymer ?
#
loop_
_entity_poly.entity_id
_entity_poly.type
_entity_poly.pdbx_seq_one_letter_code
_entity_poly.pdbx_strand_id
1 'polypeptide(L)'
;SGMSTSQAERLGLDGDHFRQMSFSIEKVAVTAISRALKAEYTMELAQDLKAVHNLDVESELASILSTEIMTEINREMIRKINLSAKLGASQGDTQTDGIFDLDVDSNGRWMGEKFKGLMFQIERDANSIAKDTRRGRGNMILCSSDVASALQMAGVLDYSPALANSLSVDDTGSTFAGILNGKYKVYIDPYAKGSEYYTIGYKGSSQYDAGLFYCPYVPLQMVRTIGE
;
A
#
# COMPACT_ATOMS: atom_id res chain seq x y z
N SER A 1 -0.66 37.37 -8.09
CA SER A 1 -0.55 38.81 -8.22
C SER A 1 -1.96 39.42 -8.21
N GLY A 2 -2.19 40.39 -7.35
CA GLY A 2 -3.43 41.16 -7.31
C GLY A 2 -3.57 41.99 -8.56
N MET A 3 -4.79 42.44 -8.83
CA MET A 3 -5.07 43.43 -9.90
C MET A 3 -5.01 44.83 -9.31
N SER A 4 -4.75 45.82 -10.16
CA SER A 4 -4.76 47.22 -9.75
C SER A 4 -6.20 47.72 -9.48
N THR A 5 -6.34 48.77 -8.68
CA THR A 5 -7.66 49.32 -8.33
C THR A 5 -8.44 49.74 -9.57
N SER A 6 -7.78 50.34 -10.55
CA SER A 6 -8.41 50.76 -11.83
C SER A 6 -8.89 49.58 -12.69
N GLN A 7 -8.21 48.43 -12.59
CA GLN A 7 -8.68 47.18 -13.24
C GLN A 7 -9.84 46.57 -12.47
N ALA A 8 -9.86 46.68 -11.15
CA ALA A 8 -10.95 46.16 -10.34
C ALA A 8 -12.25 46.95 -10.57
N GLU A 9 -12.17 48.26 -10.77
CA GLU A 9 -13.32 49.13 -11.07
C GLU A 9 -13.90 48.90 -12.48
N ARG A 10 -13.11 48.37 -13.41
CA ARG A 10 -13.53 48.08 -14.79
C ARG A 10 -14.01 46.63 -14.98
N LEU A 11 -13.98 45.79 -13.96
CA LEU A 11 -14.46 44.41 -14.05
C LEU A 11 -15.96 44.37 -14.44
N GLY A 12 -16.26 43.66 -15.53
CA GLY A 12 -17.60 43.53 -16.08
C GLY A 12 -17.89 44.50 -17.24
N LEU A 13 -16.95 45.40 -17.60
CA LEU A 13 -16.99 46.17 -18.82
C LEU A 13 -16.35 45.39 -19.97
N ASP A 14 -16.64 45.78 -21.21
CA ASP A 14 -16.08 45.14 -22.40
C ASP A 14 -14.54 45.08 -22.34
N GLY A 15 -14.00 43.88 -22.31
CA GLY A 15 -12.56 43.58 -22.25
C GLY A 15 -12.00 43.18 -20.90
N ASP A 16 -12.67 43.52 -19.79
CA ASP A 16 -12.23 43.14 -18.44
C ASP A 16 -13.24 42.19 -17.79
N HIS A 17 -13.00 40.89 -17.90
CA HIS A 17 -13.88 39.86 -17.37
C HIS A 17 -13.45 39.39 -15.98
N PHE A 18 -14.43 39.05 -15.15
CA PHE A 18 -14.17 38.30 -13.90
C PHE A 18 -13.53 36.96 -14.20
N ARG A 19 -12.60 36.55 -13.35
CA ARG A 19 -12.03 35.20 -13.43
C ARG A 19 -13.14 34.20 -13.19
N GLN A 20 -13.32 33.31 -14.14
CA GLN A 20 -14.33 32.26 -14.08
C GLN A 20 -13.73 30.97 -13.58
N MET A 21 -14.48 30.25 -12.79
CA MET A 21 -14.16 28.88 -12.35
C MET A 21 -15.28 27.97 -12.85
N SER A 22 -14.89 26.84 -13.39
CA SER A 22 -15.83 25.78 -13.77
C SER A 22 -15.43 24.49 -13.05
N PHE A 23 -16.41 23.65 -12.80
CA PHE A 23 -16.17 22.29 -12.35
C PHE A 23 -16.92 21.31 -13.25
N SER A 24 -16.38 20.16 -13.44
CA SER A 24 -17.02 19.05 -14.13
C SER A 24 -17.18 17.87 -13.18
N ILE A 25 -18.25 17.14 -13.34
CA ILE A 25 -18.49 15.89 -12.61
C ILE A 25 -18.36 14.77 -13.61
N GLU A 26 -17.37 13.92 -13.40
CA GLU A 26 -17.16 12.75 -14.23
C GLU A 26 -17.73 11.51 -13.53
N LYS A 27 -18.39 10.65 -14.29
CA LYS A 27 -18.93 9.38 -13.84
C LYS A 27 -18.04 8.26 -14.39
N VAL A 28 -17.45 7.47 -13.51
CA VAL A 28 -16.71 6.27 -13.88
C VAL A 28 -17.55 5.06 -13.52
N ALA A 29 -17.80 4.19 -14.51
CA ALA A 29 -18.45 2.91 -14.28
C ALA A 29 -17.39 1.84 -13.97
N VAL A 30 -17.64 1.05 -12.92
CA VAL A 30 -16.78 -0.07 -12.53
C VAL A 30 -17.55 -1.36 -12.70
N THR A 31 -16.97 -2.32 -13.43
CA THR A 31 -17.55 -3.65 -13.60
C THR A 31 -17.05 -4.56 -12.49
N ALA A 32 -17.95 -5.19 -11.76
CA ALA A 32 -17.61 -6.15 -10.72
C ALA A 32 -17.11 -7.46 -11.35
N ILE A 33 -16.03 -8.00 -10.79
CA ILE A 33 -15.48 -9.30 -11.15
C ILE A 33 -15.61 -10.21 -9.95
N SER A 34 -16.16 -11.41 -10.17
CA SER A 34 -16.36 -12.40 -9.12
C SER A 34 -15.14 -13.30 -8.97
N ARG A 35 -14.87 -13.72 -7.74
CA ARG A 35 -13.87 -14.74 -7.41
C ARG A 35 -14.59 -15.93 -6.79
N ALA A 36 -14.14 -17.12 -7.10
CA ALA A 36 -14.65 -18.33 -6.52
C ALA A 36 -13.50 -19.29 -6.20
N LEU A 37 -13.59 -19.93 -5.05
CA LEU A 37 -12.67 -20.96 -4.62
C LEU A 37 -13.48 -22.16 -4.12
N LYS A 38 -13.02 -23.38 -4.42
CA LYS A 38 -13.68 -24.63 -4.07
C LYS A 38 -12.75 -25.50 -3.26
N ALA A 39 -13.26 -26.11 -2.20
CA ALA A 39 -12.60 -27.18 -1.48
C ALA A 39 -13.54 -28.36 -1.36
N GLU A 40 -12.99 -29.56 -1.42
CA GLU A 40 -13.72 -30.82 -1.31
C GLU A 40 -13.14 -31.65 -0.17
N TYR A 41 -14.01 -32.36 0.54
CA TYR A 41 -13.59 -33.29 1.59
C TYR A 41 -14.50 -34.53 1.57
N THR A 42 -13.97 -35.66 2.07
CA THR A 42 -14.72 -36.89 2.20
C THR A 42 -15.40 -36.99 3.55
N MET A 43 -16.52 -37.73 3.61
CA MET A 43 -17.23 -37.95 4.88
C MET A 43 -16.37 -38.72 5.90
N GLU A 44 -15.52 -39.62 5.43
CA GLU A 44 -14.58 -40.37 6.29
C GLU A 44 -13.62 -39.42 6.98
N LEU A 45 -13.02 -38.50 6.22
CA LEU A 45 -12.13 -37.48 6.77
C LEU A 45 -12.82 -36.60 7.83
N ALA A 46 -14.06 -36.23 7.58
CA ALA A 46 -14.87 -35.44 8.52
C ALA A 46 -15.11 -36.18 9.84
N GLN A 47 -15.42 -37.47 9.77
CA GLN A 47 -15.61 -38.34 10.94
C GLN A 47 -14.33 -38.55 11.74
N ASP A 48 -13.23 -38.82 11.06
CA ASP A 48 -11.93 -39.06 11.69
C ASP A 48 -11.40 -37.81 12.38
N LEU A 49 -11.49 -36.64 11.75
CA LEU A 49 -11.07 -35.37 12.35
C LEU A 49 -11.92 -34.99 13.56
N LYS A 50 -13.21 -35.24 13.49
CA LYS A 50 -14.10 -35.01 14.64
C LYS A 50 -13.85 -35.99 15.79
N ALA A 51 -13.59 -37.26 15.48
CA ALA A 51 -13.36 -38.28 16.49
C ALA A 51 -11.97 -38.16 17.18
N VAL A 52 -10.94 -37.82 16.42
CA VAL A 52 -9.54 -37.80 16.91
C VAL A 52 -9.15 -36.43 17.44
N HIS A 53 -9.53 -35.36 16.72
CA HIS A 53 -9.08 -33.98 17.00
C HIS A 53 -10.19 -33.06 17.49
N ASN A 54 -11.43 -33.53 17.53
CA ASN A 54 -12.59 -32.72 17.87
C ASN A 54 -12.73 -31.43 17.01
N LEU A 55 -12.26 -31.49 15.74
CA LEU A 55 -12.29 -30.41 14.78
C LEU A 55 -13.47 -30.59 13.83
N ASP A 56 -14.15 -29.49 13.52
CA ASP A 56 -15.17 -29.44 12.48
C ASP A 56 -14.52 -29.06 11.14
N VAL A 57 -14.44 -30.04 10.21
CA VAL A 57 -13.80 -29.87 8.90
C VAL A 57 -14.43 -28.71 8.12
N GLU A 58 -15.74 -28.53 8.23
CA GLU A 58 -16.47 -27.52 7.47
C GLU A 58 -16.06 -26.11 7.92
N SER A 59 -15.97 -25.88 9.23
CA SER A 59 -15.56 -24.57 9.74
C SER A 59 -14.08 -24.28 9.47
N GLU A 60 -13.21 -25.27 9.55
CA GLU A 60 -11.79 -25.13 9.25
C GLU A 60 -11.55 -24.82 7.76
N LEU A 61 -12.19 -25.56 6.87
CA LEU A 61 -12.11 -25.28 5.43
C LEU A 61 -12.70 -23.93 5.06
N ALA A 62 -13.81 -23.52 5.67
CA ALA A 62 -14.39 -22.20 5.46
C ALA A 62 -13.41 -21.09 5.85
N SER A 63 -12.73 -21.25 6.99
CA SER A 63 -11.71 -20.29 7.46
C SER A 63 -10.54 -20.23 6.47
N ILE A 64 -10.00 -21.37 6.05
CA ILE A 64 -8.89 -21.45 5.09
C ILE A 64 -9.27 -20.80 3.76
N LEU A 65 -10.45 -21.12 3.21
CA LEU A 65 -10.92 -20.55 1.95
C LEU A 65 -11.12 -19.03 2.04
N SER A 66 -11.67 -18.56 3.15
CA SER A 66 -11.86 -17.13 3.39
C SER A 66 -10.51 -16.39 3.44
N THR A 67 -9.55 -16.93 4.19
CA THR A 67 -8.20 -16.38 4.32
C THR A 67 -7.49 -16.35 2.97
N GLU A 68 -7.59 -17.40 2.16
CA GLU A 68 -6.95 -17.46 0.85
C GLU A 68 -7.52 -16.43 -0.13
N ILE A 69 -8.85 -16.24 -0.15
CA ILE A 69 -9.49 -15.21 -0.98
C ILE A 69 -9.04 -13.81 -0.54
N MET A 70 -8.99 -13.54 0.76
CA MET A 70 -8.52 -12.25 1.27
C MET A 70 -7.06 -11.99 0.91
N THR A 71 -6.22 -13.00 1.03
CA THR A 71 -4.81 -12.93 0.64
C THR A 71 -4.65 -12.66 -0.86
N GLU A 72 -5.44 -13.32 -1.71
CA GLU A 72 -5.43 -13.07 -3.15
C GLU A 72 -5.82 -11.63 -3.50
N ILE A 73 -6.86 -11.11 -2.86
CA ILE A 73 -7.30 -9.72 -3.04
C ILE A 73 -6.17 -8.76 -2.63
N ASN A 74 -5.54 -8.96 -1.47
CA ASN A 74 -4.45 -8.12 -1.00
C ASN A 74 -3.24 -8.14 -1.95
N ARG A 75 -2.86 -9.30 -2.45
CA ARG A 75 -1.79 -9.43 -3.45
C ARG A 75 -2.11 -8.69 -4.75
N GLU A 76 -3.36 -8.76 -5.19
CA GLU A 76 -3.78 -8.00 -6.37
C GLU A 76 -3.71 -6.50 -6.13
N MET A 77 -4.16 -6.02 -4.96
CA MET A 77 -4.08 -4.61 -4.58
C MET A 77 -2.63 -4.12 -4.55
N ILE A 78 -1.74 -4.84 -3.89
CA ILE A 78 -0.31 -4.52 -3.83
C ILE A 78 0.29 -4.46 -5.25
N ARG A 79 -0.01 -5.44 -6.08
CA ARG A 79 0.46 -5.47 -7.47
C ARG A 79 -0.03 -4.28 -8.27
N LYS A 80 -1.30 -3.91 -8.14
CA LYS A 80 -1.87 -2.73 -8.81
C LYS A 80 -1.22 -1.44 -8.34
N ILE A 81 -0.98 -1.30 -7.04
CA ILE A 81 -0.28 -0.13 -6.49
C ILE A 81 1.13 -0.04 -7.08
N ASN A 82 1.89 -1.12 -7.07
CA ASN A 82 3.26 -1.13 -7.58
C ASN A 82 3.32 -0.86 -9.09
N LEU A 83 2.36 -1.36 -9.87
CA LEU A 83 2.30 -1.11 -11.31
C LEU A 83 1.90 0.33 -11.67
N SER A 84 1.10 0.98 -10.83
CA SER A 84 0.66 2.36 -11.06
C SER A 84 1.57 3.41 -10.41
N ALA A 85 2.47 2.99 -9.53
CA ALA A 85 3.39 3.89 -8.86
C ALA A 85 4.36 4.54 -9.86
N LYS A 86 4.65 5.82 -9.66
CA LYS A 86 5.73 6.50 -10.38
C LYS A 86 7.07 5.98 -9.88
N LEU A 87 8.06 5.97 -10.75
CA LEU A 87 9.43 5.65 -10.35
C LEU A 87 9.90 6.66 -9.30
N GLY A 88 10.31 6.16 -8.15
CA GLY A 88 11.02 6.92 -7.14
C GLY A 88 12.48 7.15 -7.55
N ALA A 89 13.23 7.82 -6.71
CA ALA A 89 14.65 8.11 -6.91
C ALA A 89 15.01 8.94 -8.17
N SER A 90 14.07 9.18 -9.08
CA SER A 90 14.29 10.00 -10.30
C SER A 90 14.51 11.49 -10.02
N GLN A 91 14.24 11.95 -8.80
CA GLN A 91 14.41 13.35 -8.38
C GLN A 91 15.68 13.60 -7.56
N GLY A 92 16.58 12.65 -7.52
CA GLY A 92 17.82 12.70 -6.78
C GLY A 92 19.05 12.63 -7.66
N ASP A 93 20.21 12.55 -7.03
CA ASP A 93 21.50 12.32 -7.68
C ASP A 93 21.76 10.81 -7.88
N THR A 94 20.70 10.01 -8.04
CA THR A 94 20.80 8.58 -8.31
C THR A 94 21.26 8.34 -9.76
N GLN A 95 22.10 7.35 -9.97
CA GLN A 95 22.62 7.04 -11.31
C GLN A 95 21.56 6.42 -12.23
N THR A 96 20.59 5.72 -11.64
CA THR A 96 19.51 5.04 -12.39
C THR A 96 18.15 5.42 -11.83
N ASP A 97 17.28 5.90 -12.69
CA ASP A 97 15.91 6.26 -12.30
C ASP A 97 15.15 5.06 -11.71
N GLY A 98 14.57 5.25 -10.55
CA GLY A 98 13.79 4.23 -9.86
C GLY A 98 14.60 3.18 -9.11
N ILE A 99 15.93 3.25 -9.15
CA ILE A 99 16.82 2.33 -8.43
C ILE A 99 17.70 3.14 -7.49
N PHE A 100 17.75 2.73 -6.24
CA PHE A 100 18.70 3.28 -5.26
C PHE A 100 19.77 2.23 -4.95
N ASP A 101 21.00 2.50 -5.41
CA ASP A 101 22.15 1.64 -5.15
C ASP A 101 22.87 2.11 -3.89
N LEU A 102 22.93 1.22 -2.89
CA LEU A 102 23.61 1.53 -1.62
C LEU A 102 25.11 1.80 -1.76
N ASP A 103 25.74 1.28 -2.79
CA ASP A 103 27.19 1.47 -2.98
C ASP A 103 27.52 2.73 -3.75
N VAL A 104 26.70 3.13 -4.69
CA VAL A 104 26.94 4.24 -5.59
C VAL A 104 26.21 5.51 -5.18
N ASP A 105 24.94 5.38 -4.76
CA ASP A 105 24.07 6.51 -4.46
C ASP A 105 24.18 6.97 -3.00
N SER A 106 24.96 6.27 -2.19
CA SER A 106 25.17 6.58 -0.78
C SER A 106 26.64 6.83 -0.47
N ASN A 107 26.95 7.99 0.11
CA ASN A 107 28.31 8.44 0.43
C ASN A 107 28.88 7.91 1.76
N GLY A 108 28.27 6.91 2.37
CA GLY A 108 28.70 6.35 3.65
C GLY A 108 29.85 5.35 3.53
N ARG A 109 30.75 5.34 4.51
CA ARG A 109 31.79 4.29 4.66
C ARG A 109 31.23 3.05 5.36
N TRP A 110 30.31 3.25 6.30
CA TRP A 110 29.71 2.22 7.13
C TRP A 110 28.32 1.88 6.61
N MET A 111 27.92 0.63 6.72
CA MET A 111 26.61 0.16 6.28
C MET A 111 25.45 0.98 6.90
N GLY A 112 25.55 1.34 8.18
CA GLY A 112 24.56 2.18 8.83
C GLY A 112 24.44 3.60 8.26
N GLU A 113 25.54 4.16 7.75
CA GLU A 113 25.52 5.48 7.07
C GLU A 113 24.87 5.36 5.69
N LYS A 114 25.13 4.27 4.96
CA LYS A 114 24.50 3.97 3.68
C LYS A 114 22.98 3.84 3.82
N PHE A 115 22.51 3.18 4.88
CA PHE A 115 21.07 3.08 5.18
C PHE A 115 20.43 4.42 5.56
N LYS A 116 21.19 5.34 6.16
CA LYS A 116 20.71 6.73 6.36
C LYS A 116 20.55 7.48 5.03
N GLY A 117 21.39 7.18 4.04
CA GLY A 117 21.22 7.67 2.67
C GLY A 117 19.91 7.19 2.05
N LEU A 118 19.59 5.91 2.19
CA LEU A 118 18.29 5.35 1.78
C LEU A 118 17.13 6.07 2.47
N MET A 119 17.25 6.35 3.76
CA MET A 119 16.22 7.09 4.49
C MET A 119 15.99 8.50 3.94
N PHE A 120 17.07 9.20 3.58
CA PHE A 120 16.95 10.51 2.94
C PHE A 120 16.23 10.43 1.59
N GLN A 121 16.52 9.39 0.80
CA GLN A 121 15.82 9.18 -0.47
C GLN A 121 14.32 8.89 -0.26
N ILE A 122 13.96 8.09 0.73
CA ILE A 122 12.56 7.86 1.10
C ILE A 122 11.85 9.18 1.46
N GLU A 123 12.50 10.06 2.22
CA GLU A 123 11.95 11.39 2.53
C GLU A 123 11.77 12.26 1.27
N ARG A 124 12.71 12.20 0.32
CA ARG A 124 12.58 12.92 -0.96
C ARG A 124 11.40 12.42 -1.78
N ASP A 125 11.22 11.12 -1.88
CA ASP A 125 10.12 10.50 -2.60
C ASP A 125 8.76 10.82 -1.94
N ALA A 126 8.70 10.82 -0.61
CA ALA A 126 7.50 11.24 0.11
C ALA A 126 7.16 12.73 -0.12
N ASN A 127 8.18 13.59 -0.19
CA ASN A 127 7.99 15.00 -0.49
C ASN A 127 7.60 15.24 -1.95
N SER A 128 7.99 14.36 -2.87
CA SER A 128 7.55 14.40 -4.26
C SER A 128 6.03 14.26 -4.37
N ILE A 129 5.45 13.33 -3.60
CA ILE A 129 3.99 13.17 -3.54
C ILE A 129 3.32 14.47 -3.08
N ALA A 130 3.89 15.14 -2.07
CA ALA A 130 3.35 16.42 -1.60
C ALA A 130 3.42 17.54 -2.63
N LYS A 131 4.51 17.59 -3.42
CA LYS A 131 4.69 18.57 -4.49
C LYS A 131 3.70 18.36 -5.63
N ASP A 132 3.47 17.10 -6.00
CA ASP A 132 2.59 16.73 -7.11
C ASP A 132 1.11 16.90 -6.74
N THR A 133 0.72 16.40 -5.58
CA THR A 133 -0.69 16.38 -5.16
C THR A 133 -1.13 17.64 -4.42
N ARG A 134 -0.20 18.34 -3.75
CA ARG A 134 -0.45 19.50 -2.87
C ARG A 134 -1.46 19.23 -1.76
N ARG A 135 -1.67 17.96 -1.41
CA ARG A 135 -2.61 17.52 -0.36
C ARG A 135 -1.91 17.03 0.89
N GLY A 136 -0.80 16.36 0.73
CA GLY A 136 0.00 15.84 1.83
C GLY A 136 1.16 15.00 1.31
N ARG A 137 2.13 14.76 2.17
CA ARG A 137 3.26 13.92 1.81
C ARG A 137 2.96 12.46 2.10
N GLY A 138 3.75 11.57 1.52
CA GLY A 138 3.66 10.14 1.80
C GLY A 138 3.68 9.85 3.30
N ASN A 139 2.82 8.95 3.75
CA ASN A 139 2.68 8.55 5.15
C ASN A 139 2.67 7.03 5.36
N MET A 140 2.74 6.27 4.28
CA MET A 140 2.77 4.81 4.29
C MET A 140 3.91 4.32 3.41
N ILE A 141 4.58 3.28 3.86
CA ILE A 141 5.65 2.59 3.12
C ILE A 141 5.30 1.12 3.08
N LEU A 142 5.29 0.55 1.89
CA LEU A 142 5.24 -0.88 1.64
C LEU A 142 6.63 -1.30 1.17
N CYS A 143 7.25 -2.26 1.80
CA CYS A 143 8.60 -2.70 1.46
C CYS A 143 8.78 -4.21 1.62
N SER A 144 9.85 -4.73 1.04
CA SER A 144 10.28 -6.10 1.28
C SER A 144 10.89 -6.27 2.69
N SER A 145 11.03 -7.50 3.14
CA SER A 145 11.55 -7.83 4.48
C SER A 145 12.97 -7.33 4.70
N ASP A 146 13.83 -7.42 3.67
CA ASP A 146 15.23 -7.02 3.77
C ASP A 146 15.39 -5.49 3.85
N VAL A 147 14.55 -4.75 3.11
CA VAL A 147 14.50 -3.29 3.24
C VAL A 147 14.02 -2.87 4.64
N ALA A 148 13.02 -3.53 5.19
CA ALA A 148 12.57 -3.27 6.57
C ALA A 148 13.68 -3.54 7.59
N SER A 149 14.44 -4.62 7.42
CA SER A 149 15.59 -4.95 8.27
C SER A 149 16.71 -3.91 8.14
N ALA A 150 16.97 -3.42 6.93
CA ALA A 150 17.94 -2.34 6.69
C ALA A 150 17.53 -1.03 7.39
N LEU A 151 16.26 -0.68 7.35
CA LEU A 151 15.72 0.50 8.04
C LEU A 151 15.79 0.36 9.57
N GLN A 152 15.60 -0.86 10.09
CA GLN A 152 15.80 -1.14 11.51
C GLN A 152 17.26 -0.98 11.92
N MET A 153 18.19 -1.53 11.13
CA MET A 153 19.62 -1.39 11.41
C MET A 153 20.10 0.06 11.38
N ALA A 154 19.46 0.90 10.59
CA ALA A 154 19.72 2.35 10.59
C ALA A 154 19.26 3.03 11.91
N GLY A 155 18.57 2.32 12.78
CA GLY A 155 18.06 2.82 14.06
C GLY A 155 16.93 3.82 13.94
N VAL A 156 16.21 3.81 12.83
CA VAL A 156 15.12 4.77 12.54
C VAL A 156 13.74 4.14 12.50
N LEU A 157 13.65 2.82 12.41
CA LEU A 157 12.40 2.07 12.44
C LEU A 157 12.13 1.55 13.87
N ASP A 158 11.11 2.09 14.50
CA ASP A 158 10.59 1.56 15.75
C ASP A 158 9.61 0.42 15.47
N TYR A 159 10.05 -0.80 15.71
CA TYR A 159 9.20 -1.98 15.56
C TYR A 159 8.05 -1.97 16.56
N SER A 160 6.87 -2.37 16.11
CA SER A 160 5.75 -2.64 17.02
C SER A 160 6.13 -3.78 17.97
N PRO A 161 5.85 -3.66 19.30
CA PRO A 161 6.16 -4.70 20.27
C PRO A 161 5.59 -6.07 19.93
N ALA A 162 4.49 -6.12 19.19
CA ALA A 162 3.88 -7.36 18.73
C ALA A 162 4.74 -8.11 17.71
N LEU A 163 5.56 -7.40 16.92
CA LEU A 163 6.45 -8.00 15.92
C LEU A 163 7.84 -8.35 16.47
N ALA A 164 8.25 -7.74 17.58
CA ALA A 164 9.57 -8.01 18.17
C ALA A 164 9.76 -9.48 18.57
N ASN A 165 8.68 -10.22 18.83
CA ASN A 165 8.70 -11.60 19.31
C ASN A 165 8.22 -12.64 18.29
N SER A 166 7.55 -12.26 17.22
CA SER A 166 7.17 -13.19 16.15
C SER A 166 6.83 -12.42 14.88
N LEU A 167 7.36 -12.90 13.75
CA LEU A 167 6.88 -12.55 12.41
C LEU A 167 5.46 -13.14 12.20
N SER A 168 4.49 -12.72 13.01
CA SER A 168 3.11 -13.11 12.77
C SER A 168 2.59 -12.29 11.60
N VAL A 169 2.44 -12.96 10.46
CA VAL A 169 1.74 -12.43 9.30
C VAL A 169 0.27 -12.35 9.69
N ASP A 170 -0.34 -11.17 9.57
CA ASP A 170 -1.79 -11.02 9.69
C ASP A 170 -2.50 -12.00 8.74
N ASP A 171 -3.70 -12.44 9.11
CA ASP A 171 -4.57 -13.29 8.26
C ASP A 171 -4.81 -12.67 6.87
N THR A 172 -4.60 -11.39 6.72
CA THR A 172 -4.68 -10.64 5.46
C THR A 172 -3.40 -10.70 4.61
N GLY A 173 -2.32 -11.34 5.09
CA GLY A 173 -1.07 -11.52 4.35
C GLY A 173 -0.19 -10.28 4.25
N SER A 174 -0.50 -9.19 4.94
CA SER A 174 0.37 -8.03 5.10
C SER A 174 0.76 -7.85 6.55
N THR A 175 2.02 -7.51 6.78
CA THR A 175 2.57 -7.37 8.13
C THR A 175 2.91 -5.93 8.42
N PHE A 176 2.27 -5.35 9.43
CA PHE A 176 2.64 -4.03 9.93
C PHE A 176 3.94 -4.14 10.73
N ALA A 177 5.02 -3.55 10.23
CA ALA A 177 6.33 -3.63 10.89
C ALA A 177 6.48 -2.62 12.02
N GLY A 178 6.01 -1.41 11.83
CA GLY A 178 6.21 -0.34 12.80
C GLY A 178 6.10 1.05 12.19
N ILE A 179 6.64 2.03 12.90
CA ILE A 179 6.60 3.43 12.50
C ILE A 179 8.04 3.91 12.26
N LEU A 180 8.30 4.45 11.09
CA LEU A 180 9.58 5.02 10.71
C LEU A 180 9.58 6.51 11.05
N ASN A 181 10.54 6.95 11.86
CA ASN A 181 10.69 8.35 12.31
C ASN A 181 9.42 8.98 12.92
N GLY A 182 8.53 8.19 13.50
CA GLY A 182 7.25 8.69 14.03
C GLY A 182 6.29 9.23 12.97
N LYS A 183 6.56 9.02 11.66
CA LYS A 183 5.80 9.63 10.56
C LYS A 183 5.22 8.62 9.58
N TYR A 184 5.97 7.58 9.25
CA TYR A 184 5.61 6.61 8.22
C TYR A 184 5.20 5.29 8.82
N LYS A 185 4.04 4.79 8.44
CA LYS A 185 3.63 3.42 8.74
C LYS A 185 4.30 2.48 7.75
N VAL A 186 5.07 1.53 8.25
CA VAL A 186 5.80 0.56 7.42
C VAL A 186 5.08 -0.77 7.43
N TYR A 187 4.82 -1.28 6.24
CA TYR A 187 4.22 -2.59 6.02
C TYR A 187 5.21 -3.47 5.26
N ILE A 188 5.34 -4.72 5.69
CA ILE A 188 6.19 -5.70 5.02
C ILE A 188 5.33 -6.54 4.06
N ASP A 189 5.80 -6.68 2.82
CA ASP A 189 5.23 -7.63 1.88
C ASP A 189 5.93 -8.99 2.02
N PRO A 190 5.27 -10.02 2.59
CA PRO A 190 5.87 -11.33 2.77
C PRO A 190 6.02 -12.11 1.47
N TYR A 191 5.38 -11.66 0.40
CA TYR A 191 5.38 -12.32 -0.91
C TYR A 191 6.33 -11.72 -1.92
N ALA A 192 7.13 -10.72 -1.52
CA ALA A 192 8.18 -10.16 -2.36
C ALA A 192 9.21 -11.25 -2.68
N LYS A 193 9.39 -11.54 -3.97
CA LYS A 193 10.38 -12.51 -4.45
C LYS A 193 11.28 -11.87 -5.49
N GLY A 194 12.59 -11.93 -5.25
CA GLY A 194 13.62 -11.72 -6.27
C GLY A 194 14.11 -10.31 -6.48
N SER A 195 13.47 -9.28 -5.94
CA SER A 195 14.02 -7.92 -5.92
C SER A 195 13.55 -7.18 -4.68
N GLU A 196 14.48 -6.48 -4.06
CA GLU A 196 14.19 -5.60 -2.93
C GLU A 196 13.51 -4.34 -3.46
N TYR A 197 12.40 -3.94 -2.82
CA TYR A 197 11.66 -2.75 -3.22
C TYR A 197 11.04 -2.03 -2.03
N TYR A 198 10.75 -0.77 -2.24
CA TYR A 198 9.86 -0.01 -1.39
C TYR A 198 8.91 0.83 -2.25
N THR A 199 7.70 1.02 -1.77
CA THR A 199 6.70 1.88 -2.40
C THR A 199 6.12 2.81 -1.35
N ILE A 200 6.10 4.10 -1.66
CA ILE A 200 5.60 5.14 -0.76
C ILE A 200 4.22 5.57 -1.23
N GLY A 201 3.27 5.61 -0.31
CA GLY A 201 1.92 6.03 -0.57
C GLY A 201 1.46 7.13 0.39
N TYR A 202 0.44 7.85 -0.02
CA TYR A 202 -0.26 8.81 0.81
C TYR A 202 -1.72 8.41 0.98
N LYS A 203 -2.18 8.42 2.23
CA LYS A 203 -3.59 8.32 2.56
C LYS A 203 -3.96 9.41 3.55
N GLY A 204 -4.86 10.29 3.15
CA GLY A 204 -5.43 11.32 4.02
C GLY A 204 -6.66 10.84 4.79
N SER A 205 -7.26 11.74 5.55
CA SER A 205 -8.50 11.51 6.29
C SER A 205 -9.74 11.49 5.40
N SER A 206 -9.70 12.14 4.24
CA SER A 206 -10.79 12.19 3.28
C SER A 206 -10.83 10.94 2.41
N GLN A 207 -12.01 10.49 2.06
CA GLN A 207 -12.20 9.40 1.09
C GLN A 207 -11.63 9.72 -0.29
N TYR A 208 -11.58 11.00 -0.65
CA TYR A 208 -11.08 11.48 -1.94
C TYR A 208 -9.56 11.64 -2.01
N ASP A 209 -8.86 11.40 -0.91
CA ASP A 209 -7.40 11.47 -0.85
C ASP A 209 -6.71 10.13 -1.18
N ALA A 210 -7.46 9.13 -1.60
CA ALA A 210 -6.92 7.84 -2.04
C ALA A 210 -7.02 7.69 -3.56
N GLY A 211 -6.00 7.11 -4.18
CA GLY A 211 -5.99 6.80 -5.61
C GLY A 211 -6.55 5.42 -5.95
N LEU A 212 -6.71 4.54 -4.95
CA LEU A 212 -7.25 3.20 -5.11
C LEU A 212 -8.46 3.02 -4.20
N PHE A 213 -9.55 2.49 -4.76
CA PHE A 213 -10.79 2.24 -4.06
C PHE A 213 -11.17 0.77 -4.15
N TYR A 214 -11.53 0.19 -3.02
CA TYR A 214 -12.12 -1.14 -2.94
C TYR A 214 -13.62 -1.01 -2.74
N CYS A 215 -14.39 -1.46 -3.71
CA CYS A 215 -15.85 -1.38 -3.72
C CYS A 215 -16.46 -2.78 -3.80
N PRO A 216 -16.64 -3.49 -2.69
CA PRO A 216 -17.26 -4.82 -2.70
C PRO A 216 -18.73 -4.70 -3.08
N TYR A 217 -19.15 -5.49 -4.10
CA TYR A 217 -20.54 -5.54 -4.54
C TYR A 217 -21.34 -6.62 -3.81
N VAL A 218 -20.75 -7.79 -3.68
CA VAL A 218 -21.33 -8.92 -2.93
C VAL A 218 -20.31 -9.35 -1.87
N PRO A 219 -20.74 -9.53 -0.61
CA PRO A 219 -19.85 -10.04 0.42
C PRO A 219 -19.43 -11.48 0.14
N LEU A 220 -18.38 -11.92 0.80
CA LEU A 220 -17.93 -13.31 0.74
C LEU A 220 -19.05 -14.22 1.28
N GLN A 221 -19.48 -15.18 0.46
CA GLN A 221 -20.51 -16.14 0.80
C GLN A 221 -19.96 -17.55 0.61
N MET A 222 -20.23 -18.41 1.59
CA MET A 222 -19.94 -19.83 1.50
C MET A 222 -21.18 -20.57 1.04
N VAL A 223 -21.05 -21.37 0.00
CA VAL A 223 -22.10 -22.24 -0.50
C VAL A 223 -21.67 -23.69 -0.33
N ARG A 224 -22.43 -24.44 0.46
CA ARG A 224 -22.23 -25.87 0.61
C ARG A 224 -23.00 -26.61 -0.48
N THR A 225 -22.31 -27.50 -1.19
CA THR A 225 -22.92 -28.44 -2.12
C THR A 225 -22.58 -29.84 -1.70
N ILE A 226 -23.57 -30.73 -1.76
CA ILE A 226 -23.40 -32.18 -1.57
C ILE A 226 -23.25 -32.74 -2.97
N GLY A 227 -22.09 -33.29 -3.28
CA GLY A 227 -21.86 -34.03 -4.52
C GLY A 227 -22.39 -35.46 -4.36
N GLU A 228 -22.95 -36.00 -5.44
CA GLU A 228 -23.22 -37.40 -5.55
C GLU A 228 -21.95 -38.22 -5.76
#